data_600210b503f4ecacba2231b7fe5dc75a
#
_entry.id   600210b503f4ecacba2231b7fe5dc75a
#
_cell.length_a   1.000
_cell.length_b   1.000
_cell.length_c   1.000
_cell.angle_alpha   90.00
_cell.angle_beta   90.00
_cell.angle_gamma   90.00
#
_symmetry.space_group_name_H-M   'P 1'
#
loop_
_entity.id
_entity.type
_entity.pdbx_description
1 polymer ?
#
loop_
_entity_poly.entity_id
_entity_poly.type
_entity_poly.pdbx_seq_one_letter_code
_entity_poly.pdbx_strand_id
1 'polypeptide(L)'
;MEKYELQKLRDLPIEGVAERLGLRVVRHKCLCPFHDDHHASMSFKVSKNMFRCFVCGASGNNISLVEKVLGKKFLDACHWLANEYNIILEWKPQEVTPPLLHREGSGVGLFDASRYSRFFERPWLSPEARKFLFEERRLDPRVVRWCRLTSWRDKQGVPWLQIPYYNREGQLIGIQNRNLGKSPSGDLGGLPRFRFPQGSQCNIYNLPVLNLLRPGDELYITEGCSDCWAMLSAGHKAIAIPSATLLSKKDVELLSTLPSSEGSGMGYSFHMYPDNDTPGERLFLQLKEVLPLLVHHQLPQGCKDFSEYYVKRIEP
;
A
#
# COMPACT_ATOMS: atom_id res chain seq x y z
N MET A 1 1.99 -6.87 15.52
CA MET A 1 2.54 -8.20 15.86
C MET A 1 2.86 -8.20 17.33
N GLU A 2 2.23 -9.07 18.08
CA GLU A 2 2.42 -9.19 19.53
C GLU A 2 3.80 -9.76 19.85
N LYS A 3 4.31 -9.46 21.06
CA LYS A 3 5.66 -9.94 21.47
C LYS A 3 5.80 -11.45 21.39
N TYR A 4 4.72 -12.20 21.71
CA TYR A 4 4.76 -13.66 21.70
C TYR A 4 4.79 -14.24 20.27
N GLU A 5 4.13 -13.58 19.31
CA GLU A 5 4.15 -13.98 17.90
C GLU A 5 5.53 -13.76 17.29
N LEU A 6 6.13 -12.61 17.59
CA LEU A 6 7.51 -12.34 17.18
C LEU A 6 8.48 -13.36 17.80
N GLN A 7 8.21 -13.78 19.03
CA GLN A 7 9.02 -14.79 19.69
C GLN A 7 8.86 -16.17 19.01
N LYS A 8 7.63 -16.57 18.65
CA LYS A 8 7.41 -17.80 17.85
C LYS A 8 8.22 -17.82 16.57
N LEU A 9 8.26 -16.69 15.84
CA LEU A 9 9.07 -16.59 14.63
C LEU A 9 10.58 -16.64 14.93
N ARG A 10 11.02 -15.99 16.01
CA ARG A 10 12.42 -16.01 16.43
C ARG A 10 12.89 -17.39 16.92
N ASP A 11 11.99 -18.19 17.43
CA ASP A 11 12.27 -19.55 17.91
C ASP A 11 12.37 -20.58 16.78
N LEU A 12 12.01 -20.20 15.54
CA LEU A 12 12.18 -21.06 14.37
C LEU A 12 13.67 -21.39 14.16
N PRO A 13 14.03 -22.66 13.92
CA PRO A 13 15.42 -23.09 13.81
C PRO A 13 16.09 -22.41 12.60
N ILE A 14 17.17 -21.67 12.87
CA ILE A 14 17.83 -20.83 11.86
C ILE A 14 18.37 -21.63 10.68
N GLU A 15 18.81 -22.86 10.88
CA GLU A 15 19.30 -23.73 9.79
C GLU A 15 18.15 -24.17 8.89
N GLY A 16 17.01 -24.52 9.48
CA GLY A 16 15.81 -24.84 8.71
C GLY A 16 15.28 -23.63 7.91
N VAL A 17 15.43 -22.42 8.45
CA VAL A 17 15.12 -21.19 7.72
C VAL A 17 16.11 -20.97 6.57
N ALA A 18 17.41 -21.21 6.80
CA ALA A 18 18.45 -21.11 5.77
C ALA A 18 18.20 -22.10 4.61
N GLU A 19 17.82 -23.33 4.92
CA GLU A 19 17.50 -24.35 3.91
C GLU A 19 16.29 -23.96 3.05
N ARG A 20 15.24 -23.38 3.66
CA ARG A 20 14.07 -22.86 2.91
C ARG A 20 14.38 -21.65 2.05
N LEU A 21 15.43 -20.91 2.40
CA LEU A 21 15.98 -19.84 1.57
C LEU A 21 16.88 -20.37 0.44
N GLY A 22 17.01 -21.69 0.28
CA GLY A 22 17.85 -22.32 -0.72
C GLY A 22 19.33 -22.42 -0.35
N LEU A 23 19.71 -22.13 0.90
CA LEU A 23 21.10 -22.23 1.36
C LEU A 23 21.39 -23.66 1.78
N ARG A 24 22.41 -24.30 1.20
CA ARG A 24 22.82 -25.65 1.56
C ARG A 24 23.65 -25.63 2.85
N VAL A 25 23.04 -26.02 3.97
CA VAL A 25 23.70 -26.09 5.28
C VAL A 25 24.37 -27.45 5.45
N VAL A 26 25.67 -27.44 5.77
CA VAL A 26 26.47 -28.66 6.05
C VAL A 26 27.32 -28.39 7.30
N ARG A 27 27.16 -29.21 8.32
CA ARG A 27 27.91 -29.08 9.59
C ARG A 27 27.89 -27.66 10.17
N HIS A 28 26.69 -27.06 10.25
CA HIS A 28 26.44 -25.71 10.74
C HIS A 28 27.12 -24.59 9.92
N LYS A 29 27.39 -24.81 8.62
CA LYS A 29 27.99 -23.82 7.72
C LYS A 29 27.32 -23.86 6.37
N CYS A 30 27.35 -22.74 5.65
CA CYS A 30 26.97 -22.64 4.23
C CYS A 30 27.81 -21.57 3.51
N LEU A 31 27.74 -21.54 2.19
CA LEU A 31 28.24 -20.41 1.40
C LEU A 31 27.45 -19.15 1.77
N CYS A 32 28.11 -18.03 1.90
CA CYS A 32 27.49 -16.77 2.25
C CYS A 32 26.78 -16.16 1.00
N PRO A 33 25.48 -15.86 1.05
CA PRO A 33 24.77 -15.28 -0.08
C PRO A 33 25.02 -13.77 -0.25
N PHE A 34 25.84 -13.14 0.61
CA PHE A 34 26.03 -11.68 0.66
C PHE A 34 27.33 -11.21 0.05
N HIS A 35 28.18 -12.12 -0.41
CA HIS A 35 29.40 -11.84 -1.17
C HIS A 35 29.75 -13.08 -2.01
N ASP A 36 30.65 -12.94 -2.96
CA ASP A 36 31.14 -14.05 -3.75
C ASP A 36 31.96 -15.00 -2.86
N ASP A 37 31.38 -16.16 -2.51
CA ASP A 37 31.88 -17.08 -1.50
C ASP A 37 32.09 -18.48 -2.11
N HIS A 38 33.34 -18.90 -2.19
CA HIS A 38 33.73 -20.24 -2.69
C HIS A 38 34.02 -21.26 -1.57
N HIS A 39 34.06 -20.80 -0.31
CA HIS A 39 34.29 -21.63 0.86
C HIS A 39 33.33 -21.26 1.97
N ALA A 40 32.57 -22.23 2.50
CA ALA A 40 31.50 -22.00 3.50
C ALA A 40 31.97 -21.09 4.66
N SER A 41 31.80 -19.76 4.49
CA SER A 41 32.23 -18.72 5.42
C SER A 41 31.15 -18.28 6.40
N MET A 42 29.87 -18.61 6.12
CA MET A 42 28.76 -18.34 7.02
C MET A 42 28.55 -19.53 7.94
N SER A 43 28.51 -19.28 9.25
CA SER A 43 28.25 -20.30 10.26
C SER A 43 26.98 -20.01 11.06
N PHE A 44 26.33 -21.06 11.52
CA PHE A 44 25.13 -21.02 12.35
C PHE A 44 25.44 -21.44 13.78
N LYS A 45 25.06 -20.60 14.74
CA LYS A 45 25.13 -20.94 16.16
C LYS A 45 23.73 -21.35 16.63
N VAL A 46 23.43 -22.64 16.53
CA VAL A 46 22.08 -23.19 16.82
C VAL A 46 21.63 -22.84 18.24
N SER A 47 22.53 -22.92 19.25
CA SER A 47 22.20 -22.60 20.66
C SER A 47 21.77 -21.15 20.90
N LYS A 48 22.09 -20.22 19.98
CA LYS A 48 21.70 -18.81 20.04
C LYS A 48 20.74 -18.43 18.92
N ASN A 49 20.42 -19.36 18.03
CA ASN A 49 19.60 -19.17 16.85
C ASN A 49 20.06 -17.99 15.97
N MET A 50 21.37 -17.90 15.72
CA MET A 50 22.02 -16.80 15.01
C MET A 50 22.97 -17.31 13.92
N PHE A 51 23.13 -16.50 12.86
CA PHE A 51 24.15 -16.70 11.84
C PHE A 51 25.24 -15.62 11.93
N ARG A 52 26.42 -15.95 11.42
CA ARG A 52 27.51 -14.99 11.20
C ARG A 52 28.41 -15.45 10.05
N CYS A 53 28.66 -14.54 9.12
CA CYS A 53 29.70 -14.69 8.12
C CYS A 53 31.01 -14.09 8.66
N PHE A 54 32.10 -14.85 8.59
CA PHE A 54 33.40 -14.40 9.07
C PHE A 54 34.20 -13.61 8.03
N VAL A 55 33.73 -13.56 6.77
CA VAL A 55 34.37 -12.81 5.70
C VAL A 55 33.73 -11.41 5.56
N CYS A 56 32.43 -11.33 5.31
CA CYS A 56 31.75 -10.03 5.11
C CYS A 56 31.16 -9.43 6.40
N GLY A 57 31.22 -10.13 7.53
CA GLY A 57 30.69 -9.68 8.82
C GLY A 57 29.18 -9.71 8.96
N ALA A 58 28.43 -10.14 7.93
CA ALA A 58 26.97 -10.27 8.00
C ALA A 58 26.57 -11.19 9.16
N SER A 59 25.64 -10.73 9.99
CA SER A 59 25.16 -11.49 11.14
C SER A 59 23.72 -11.12 11.48
N GLY A 60 23.05 -11.97 12.25
CA GLY A 60 21.68 -11.73 12.71
C GLY A 60 20.97 -13.01 13.16
N ASN A 61 19.70 -12.89 13.44
CA ASN A 61 18.79 -14.00 13.71
C ASN A 61 18.12 -14.50 12.39
N ASN A 62 17.19 -15.44 12.51
CA ASN A 62 16.45 -16.00 11.37
C ASN A 62 15.64 -14.95 10.61
N ILE A 63 15.01 -13.98 11.27
CA ILE A 63 14.28 -12.88 10.60
C ILE A 63 15.26 -12.03 9.79
N SER A 64 16.39 -11.63 10.41
CA SER A 64 17.44 -10.86 9.72
C SER A 64 18.06 -11.62 8.54
N LEU A 65 18.09 -12.95 8.58
CA LEU A 65 18.54 -13.76 7.46
C LEU A 65 17.58 -13.62 6.28
N VAL A 66 16.27 -13.76 6.53
CA VAL A 66 15.23 -13.58 5.51
C VAL A 66 15.23 -12.16 4.92
N GLU A 67 15.32 -11.13 5.79
CA GLU A 67 15.42 -9.72 5.34
C GLU A 67 16.56 -9.53 4.34
N LYS A 68 17.74 -10.05 4.66
CA LYS A 68 18.96 -9.85 3.87
C LYS A 68 18.98 -10.70 2.59
N VAL A 69 18.55 -11.97 2.65
CA VAL A 69 18.58 -12.89 1.49
C VAL A 69 17.52 -12.52 0.46
N LEU A 70 16.33 -12.15 0.91
CA LEU A 70 15.20 -11.82 0.02
C LEU A 70 15.03 -10.31 -0.23
N GLY A 71 15.90 -9.46 0.34
CA GLY A 71 15.76 -8.00 0.23
C GLY A 71 14.45 -7.45 0.83
N LYS A 72 13.88 -8.16 1.81
CA LYS A 72 12.57 -7.82 2.39
C LYS A 72 12.72 -6.90 3.60
N LYS A 73 11.66 -6.12 3.88
CA LYS A 73 11.54 -5.39 5.14
C LYS A 73 11.15 -6.34 6.27
N PHE A 74 11.37 -5.92 7.52
CA PHE A 74 11.14 -6.72 8.72
C PHE A 74 9.76 -7.41 8.77
N LEU A 75 8.68 -6.68 8.50
CA LEU A 75 7.32 -7.24 8.52
C LEU A 75 7.13 -8.29 7.41
N ASP A 76 7.62 -8.01 6.20
CA ASP A 76 7.52 -8.93 5.05
C ASP A 76 8.34 -10.21 5.30
N ALA A 77 9.48 -10.09 5.98
CA ALA A 77 10.28 -11.25 6.41
C ALA A 77 9.55 -12.09 7.46
N CYS A 78 8.86 -11.43 8.41
CA CYS A 78 8.02 -12.13 9.40
C CYS A 78 6.84 -12.86 8.74
N HIS A 79 6.18 -12.24 7.77
CA HIS A 79 5.10 -12.88 7.01
C HIS A 79 5.60 -14.05 6.17
N TRP A 80 6.76 -13.90 5.53
CA TRP A 80 7.38 -15.00 4.79
C TRP A 80 7.65 -16.21 5.71
N LEU A 81 8.25 -15.98 6.88
CA LEU A 81 8.48 -17.03 7.86
C LEU A 81 7.19 -17.71 8.33
N ALA A 82 6.16 -16.90 8.61
CA ALA A 82 4.86 -17.41 9.03
C ALA A 82 4.23 -18.33 7.96
N ASN A 83 4.29 -17.92 6.69
CA ASN A 83 3.77 -18.71 5.58
C ASN A 83 4.57 -19.99 5.38
N GLU A 84 5.92 -19.92 5.40
CA GLU A 84 6.79 -21.08 5.20
C GLU A 84 6.65 -22.15 6.29
N TYR A 85 6.30 -21.74 7.50
CA TYR A 85 6.15 -22.64 8.64
C TYR A 85 4.70 -22.87 9.05
N ASN A 86 3.72 -22.42 8.23
CA ASN A 86 2.28 -22.53 8.53
C ASN A 86 1.92 -21.98 9.92
N ILE A 87 2.62 -20.95 10.36
CA ILE A 87 2.32 -20.27 11.61
C ILE A 87 1.20 -19.28 11.36
N ILE A 88 0.04 -19.54 11.93
CA ILE A 88 -1.03 -18.56 11.98
C ILE A 88 -0.55 -17.49 12.95
N LEU A 89 -0.05 -16.39 12.40
CA LEU A 89 0.06 -15.18 13.18
C LEU A 89 -1.37 -14.73 13.40
N GLU A 90 -1.80 -14.66 14.65
CA GLU A 90 -2.94 -13.85 15.02
C GLU A 90 -2.51 -12.38 14.86
N TRP A 91 -2.16 -12.04 13.62
CA TRP A 91 -1.98 -10.67 13.28
C TRP A 91 -3.37 -10.02 13.44
N LYS A 92 -3.64 -9.56 14.63
CA LYS A 92 -4.48 -8.39 14.74
C LYS A 92 -3.70 -7.36 13.95
N PRO A 93 -4.22 -6.88 12.80
CA PRO A 93 -3.73 -5.62 12.28
C PRO A 93 -3.65 -4.81 13.54
N GLN A 94 -2.51 -4.17 13.82
CA GLN A 94 -2.53 -3.16 14.87
C GLN A 94 -3.81 -2.44 14.54
N GLU A 95 -4.84 -2.71 15.35
CA GLU A 95 -5.97 -1.85 15.35
C GLU A 95 -5.28 -0.51 15.47
N VAL A 96 -5.17 0.20 14.35
CA VAL A 96 -5.35 1.61 14.41
C VAL A 96 -6.74 1.66 14.99
N THR A 97 -6.78 1.48 16.30
CA THR A 97 -7.99 1.54 17.11
C THR A 97 -8.63 2.80 16.60
N PRO A 98 -9.79 2.72 15.93
CA PRO A 98 -10.54 3.92 15.76
C PRO A 98 -10.59 4.46 17.17
N PRO A 99 -10.15 5.71 17.40
CA PRO A 99 -10.09 6.23 18.75
C PRO A 99 -11.44 5.93 19.36
N LEU A 100 -11.42 5.05 20.38
CA LEU A 100 -12.58 4.73 21.19
C LEU A 100 -13.16 6.08 21.58
N LEU A 101 -14.33 6.38 21.07
CA LEU A 101 -15.19 7.37 21.68
C LEU A 101 -15.22 7.01 23.17
N HIS A 102 -14.68 7.94 24.01
CA HIS A 102 -14.54 7.86 25.44
C HIS A 102 -13.48 6.88 26.00
N ARG A 103 -12.22 7.35 25.98
CA ARG A 103 -11.37 7.29 27.18
C ARG A 103 -10.63 8.60 27.30
N GLU A 104 -11.05 9.40 28.24
CA GLU A 104 -10.26 10.51 28.78
C GLU A 104 -8.90 9.96 29.22
N GLY A 105 -7.79 10.48 28.67
CA GLY A 105 -6.49 10.31 29.25
C GLY A 105 -5.42 9.52 28.50
N SER A 106 -5.37 9.53 27.15
CA SER A 106 -4.11 9.24 26.42
C SER A 106 -4.11 9.99 25.08
N GLY A 107 -3.22 10.93 24.91
CA GLY A 107 -3.18 11.92 23.83
C GLY A 107 -2.86 11.40 22.44
N VAL A 108 -3.67 10.51 21.90
CA VAL A 108 -3.73 10.23 20.46
C VAL A 108 -4.83 11.15 19.89
N GLY A 109 -4.42 12.30 19.36
CA GLY A 109 -5.35 13.29 18.82
C GLY A 109 -6.19 12.72 17.69
N LEU A 110 -7.51 12.94 17.76
CA LEU A 110 -8.45 12.71 16.66
C LEU A 110 -8.04 13.58 15.45
N PHE A 111 -8.29 13.12 14.23
CA PHE A 111 -8.10 13.93 13.06
C PHE A 111 -9.04 15.14 13.11
N ASP A 112 -8.46 16.31 13.22
CA ASP A 112 -9.20 17.56 13.25
C ASP A 112 -9.33 18.12 11.83
N ALA A 113 -10.43 17.79 11.17
CA ALA A 113 -10.72 18.22 9.82
C ALA A 113 -10.81 19.75 9.69
N SER A 114 -11.21 20.48 10.76
CA SER A 114 -11.40 21.94 10.74
C SER A 114 -10.09 22.68 10.42
N ARG A 115 -8.95 22.13 10.83
CA ARG A 115 -7.62 22.69 10.56
C ARG A 115 -7.24 22.68 9.08
N TYR A 116 -7.88 21.81 8.30
CA TYR A 116 -7.52 21.54 6.91
C TYR A 116 -8.60 21.93 5.91
N SER A 117 -9.86 22.09 6.31
CA SER A 117 -11.02 22.37 5.44
C SER A 117 -10.77 23.51 4.47
N ARG A 118 -10.21 24.63 4.96
CA ARG A 118 -9.89 25.81 4.15
C ARG A 118 -8.99 25.52 2.93
N PHE A 119 -8.09 24.52 3.01
CA PHE A 119 -7.21 24.18 1.90
C PHE A 119 -7.98 23.50 0.77
N PHE A 120 -9.07 22.82 1.08
CA PHE A 120 -9.90 22.10 0.12
C PHE A 120 -11.13 22.89 -0.33
N GLU A 121 -11.50 23.95 0.37
CA GLU A 121 -12.51 24.93 -0.07
C GLU A 121 -11.99 25.78 -1.23
N ARG A 122 -10.71 26.14 -1.21
CA ARG A 122 -10.03 26.91 -2.25
C ARG A 122 -8.73 26.20 -2.66
N PRO A 123 -8.82 25.09 -3.38
CA PRO A 123 -7.65 24.34 -3.77
C PRO A 123 -6.69 25.18 -4.60
N TRP A 124 -5.42 25.10 -4.26
CA TRP A 124 -4.33 25.73 -5.00
C TRP A 124 -3.28 24.69 -5.37
N LEU A 125 -2.71 24.79 -6.57
CA LEU A 125 -1.70 23.87 -7.06
C LEU A 125 -0.39 24.61 -7.34
N SER A 126 0.68 24.19 -6.66
CA SER A 126 2.03 24.64 -6.95
C SER A 126 2.47 24.27 -8.37
N PRO A 127 3.51 24.89 -8.94
CA PRO A 127 4.03 24.51 -10.24
C PRO A 127 4.38 23.02 -10.35
N GLU A 128 4.97 22.44 -9.30
CA GLU A 128 5.32 21.00 -9.24
C GLU A 128 4.07 20.12 -9.24
N ALA A 129 3.03 20.53 -8.49
CA ALA A 129 1.76 19.80 -8.48
C ALA A 129 1.06 19.87 -9.85
N ARG A 130 1.06 21.04 -10.50
CA ARG A 130 0.51 21.20 -11.86
C ARG A 130 1.26 20.34 -12.86
N LYS A 131 2.60 20.35 -12.82
CA LYS A 131 3.43 19.49 -13.66
C LYS A 131 3.10 18.02 -13.45
N PHE A 132 3.09 17.58 -12.19
CA PHE A 132 2.78 16.19 -11.86
C PHE A 132 1.40 15.77 -12.36
N LEU A 133 0.36 16.58 -12.09
CA LEU A 133 -1.03 16.19 -12.40
C LEU A 133 -1.36 16.32 -13.89
N PHE A 134 -0.91 17.40 -14.56
CA PHE A 134 -1.36 17.75 -15.92
C PHE A 134 -0.35 17.37 -17.01
N GLU A 135 0.95 17.37 -16.72
CA GLU A 135 1.97 17.03 -17.72
C GLU A 135 2.40 15.57 -17.58
N GLU A 136 2.77 15.12 -16.36
CA GLU A 136 3.26 13.76 -16.13
C GLU A 136 2.13 12.73 -16.10
N ARG A 137 0.99 13.04 -15.44
CA ARG A 137 -0.17 12.15 -15.29
C ARG A 137 -1.30 12.45 -16.25
N ARG A 138 -1.26 13.59 -16.95
CA ARG A 138 -2.23 14.03 -17.98
C ARG A 138 -3.69 13.96 -17.55
N LEU A 139 -3.97 14.24 -16.28
CA LEU A 139 -5.30 14.12 -15.69
C LEU A 139 -6.24 15.22 -16.20
N ASP A 140 -7.52 14.87 -16.34
CA ASP A 140 -8.57 15.83 -16.62
C ASP A 140 -8.67 16.86 -15.46
N PRO A 141 -8.64 18.18 -15.73
CA PRO A 141 -8.78 19.19 -14.70
C PRO A 141 -10.09 19.08 -13.90
N ARG A 142 -11.14 18.51 -14.50
CA ARG A 142 -12.42 18.25 -13.80
C ARG A 142 -12.24 17.21 -12.69
N VAL A 143 -11.45 16.17 -12.95
CA VAL A 143 -11.12 15.13 -11.95
C VAL A 143 -10.29 15.71 -10.83
N VAL A 144 -9.29 16.53 -11.13
CA VAL A 144 -8.47 17.22 -10.12
C VAL A 144 -9.33 18.08 -9.19
N ARG A 145 -10.33 18.80 -9.75
CA ARG A 145 -11.31 19.57 -8.96
C ARG A 145 -12.26 18.68 -8.17
N TRP A 146 -12.79 17.62 -8.77
CA TRP A 146 -13.64 16.65 -8.09
C TRP A 146 -12.96 16.06 -6.86
N CYS A 147 -11.70 15.61 -7.03
CA CYS A 147 -10.89 15.05 -5.94
C CYS A 147 -10.37 16.11 -4.97
N ARG A 148 -10.63 17.39 -5.20
CA ARG A 148 -10.18 18.54 -4.40
C ARG A 148 -8.68 18.50 -4.10
N LEU A 149 -7.87 18.07 -5.07
CA LEU A 149 -6.43 18.01 -4.91
C LEU A 149 -5.86 19.42 -4.73
N THR A 150 -5.02 19.60 -3.73
CA THR A 150 -4.36 20.87 -3.46
C THR A 150 -2.89 20.63 -3.10
N SER A 151 -2.11 21.67 -2.96
CA SER A 151 -0.70 21.55 -2.63
C SER A 151 -0.25 22.60 -1.63
N TRP A 152 0.85 22.33 -0.97
CA TRP A 152 1.50 23.25 -0.05
C TRP A 152 3.00 23.00 -0.02
N ARG A 153 3.75 23.92 0.58
CA ARG A 153 5.18 23.74 0.87
C ARG A 153 5.36 23.69 2.37
N ASP A 154 6.20 22.78 2.84
CA ASP A 154 6.57 22.75 4.24
C ASP A 154 7.61 23.83 4.58
N LYS A 155 8.02 23.89 5.84
CA LYS A 155 8.98 24.89 6.33
C LYS A 155 10.37 24.77 5.66
N GLN A 156 10.70 23.61 5.13
CA GLN A 156 11.91 23.34 4.37
C GLN A 156 11.75 23.64 2.88
N GLY A 157 10.59 24.12 2.45
CA GLY A 157 10.29 24.43 1.05
C GLY A 157 9.93 23.20 0.20
N VAL A 158 9.81 22.01 0.78
CA VAL A 158 9.44 20.78 0.07
C VAL A 158 8.00 20.88 -0.42
N PRO A 159 7.73 20.67 -1.72
CA PRO A 159 6.38 20.70 -2.26
C PRO A 159 5.66 19.38 -1.97
N TRP A 160 4.44 19.48 -1.46
CA TRP A 160 3.56 18.36 -1.14
C TRP A 160 2.24 18.49 -1.88
N LEU A 161 1.78 17.39 -2.50
CA LEU A 161 0.42 17.26 -2.98
C LEU A 161 -0.44 16.71 -1.84
N GLN A 162 -1.51 17.40 -1.49
CA GLN A 162 -2.49 16.97 -0.51
C GLN A 162 -3.64 16.23 -1.19
N ILE A 163 -3.89 15.03 -0.75
CA ILE A 163 -4.91 14.11 -1.25
C ILE A 163 -5.92 13.92 -0.13
N PRO A 164 -7.10 14.56 -0.19
CA PRO A 164 -8.10 14.45 0.87
C PRO A 164 -8.87 13.15 0.74
N TYR A 165 -9.13 12.51 1.88
CA TYR A 165 -10.02 11.36 2.00
C TYR A 165 -11.34 11.80 2.59
N TYR A 166 -12.41 11.50 1.90
CA TYR A 166 -13.77 11.78 2.33
C TYR A 166 -14.52 10.48 2.59
N ASN A 167 -15.36 10.47 3.62
CA ASN A 167 -16.33 9.39 3.80
C ASN A 167 -17.45 9.51 2.74
N ARG A 168 -18.39 8.57 2.77
CA ARG A 168 -19.50 8.54 1.79
C ARG A 168 -20.39 9.79 1.87
N GLU A 169 -20.50 10.41 3.06
CA GLU A 169 -21.26 11.63 3.33
C GLU A 169 -20.52 12.90 2.90
N GLY A 170 -19.29 12.78 2.39
CA GLY A 170 -18.48 13.90 1.92
C GLY A 170 -17.75 14.67 3.04
N GLN A 171 -17.66 14.09 4.23
CA GLN A 171 -16.88 14.67 5.34
C GLN A 171 -15.40 14.30 5.20
N LEU A 172 -14.50 15.26 5.43
CA LEU A 172 -13.06 15.05 5.40
C LEU A 172 -12.63 14.21 6.60
N ILE A 173 -12.08 13.02 6.36
CA ILE A 173 -11.67 12.05 7.38
C ILE A 173 -10.17 11.81 7.43
N GLY A 174 -9.41 12.29 6.46
CA GLY A 174 -7.97 12.10 6.42
C GLY A 174 -7.33 12.83 5.26
N ILE A 175 -6.01 12.91 5.30
CA ILE A 175 -5.18 13.49 4.24
C ILE A 175 -3.95 12.62 4.06
N GLN A 176 -3.67 12.27 2.81
CA GLN A 176 -2.38 11.73 2.40
C GLN A 176 -1.60 12.84 1.70
N ASN A 177 -0.40 13.17 2.19
CA ASN A 177 0.48 14.11 1.53
C ASN A 177 1.53 13.34 0.74
N ARG A 178 1.58 13.57 -0.58
CA ARG A 178 2.58 13.01 -1.48
C ARG A 178 3.72 14.01 -1.68
N ASN A 179 4.95 13.58 -1.47
CA ASN A 179 6.14 14.36 -1.75
C ASN A 179 6.32 14.54 -3.27
N LEU A 180 6.44 15.79 -3.71
CA LEU A 180 6.72 16.16 -5.10
C LEU A 180 8.15 16.69 -5.30
N GLY A 181 8.93 16.77 -4.21
CA GLY A 181 10.34 17.16 -4.29
C GLY A 181 11.16 16.10 -5.04
N LYS A 182 11.94 16.55 -6.03
CA LYS A 182 12.94 15.71 -6.70
C LYS A 182 14.30 16.12 -6.15
N SER A 183 15.05 15.16 -5.61
CA SER A 183 16.48 15.33 -5.43
C SER A 183 17.19 15.31 -6.80
N PRO A 184 18.35 15.98 -6.95
CA PRO A 184 19.19 15.85 -8.15
C PRO A 184 19.58 14.40 -8.48
N SER A 185 19.65 13.52 -7.48
CA SER A 185 19.88 12.07 -7.63
C SER A 185 18.62 11.26 -7.99
N GLY A 186 17.44 11.92 -8.11
CA GLY A 186 16.17 11.24 -8.39
C GLY A 186 15.54 10.56 -7.18
N ASP A 187 16.24 10.49 -6.04
CA ASP A 187 15.66 10.05 -4.77
C ASP A 187 14.96 11.20 -4.03
N LEU A 188 14.22 10.88 -2.97
CA LEU A 188 13.51 11.88 -2.18
C LEU A 188 14.39 12.53 -1.09
N GLY A 189 15.73 12.44 -1.21
CA GLY A 189 16.67 13.04 -0.27
C GLY A 189 16.47 12.55 1.17
N GLY A 190 16.12 11.27 1.36
CA GLY A 190 15.80 10.67 2.66
C GLY A 190 14.42 11.05 3.22
N LEU A 191 13.65 11.89 2.52
CA LEU A 191 12.28 12.24 2.93
C LEU A 191 11.29 11.15 2.51
N PRO A 192 10.24 10.87 3.33
CA PRO A 192 9.26 9.88 2.98
C PRO A 192 8.46 10.29 1.74
N ARG A 193 8.08 9.29 0.92
CA ARG A 193 7.21 9.50 -0.24
C ARG A 193 5.83 10.01 0.15
N PHE A 194 5.33 9.57 1.31
CA PHE A 194 4.03 9.95 1.84
C PHE A 194 4.12 10.37 3.30
N ARG A 195 3.29 11.34 3.70
CA ARG A 195 3.06 11.75 5.10
C ARG A 195 1.57 11.83 5.36
N PHE A 196 1.19 11.54 6.60
CA PHE A 196 -0.20 11.57 7.04
C PHE A 196 -0.31 12.46 8.28
N PRO A 197 -1.22 13.44 8.32
CA PRO A 197 -1.55 14.12 9.56
C PRO A 197 -2.02 13.12 10.62
N GLN A 198 -1.77 13.44 11.88
CA GLN A 198 -2.18 12.59 12.99
C GLN A 198 -3.68 12.32 12.96
N GLY A 199 -4.08 11.08 13.17
CA GLY A 199 -5.47 10.65 13.18
C GLY A 199 -6.13 10.52 11.80
N SER A 200 -5.41 10.79 10.69
CA SER A 200 -5.95 10.61 9.33
C SER A 200 -6.43 9.18 9.08
N GLN A 201 -7.67 9.06 8.61
CA GLN A 201 -8.25 7.81 8.15
C GLN A 201 -8.15 7.77 6.62
N CYS A 202 -7.17 7.03 6.11
CA CYS A 202 -6.91 6.90 4.68
C CYS A 202 -7.20 5.45 4.25
N ASN A 203 -8.47 5.06 4.33
CA ASN A 203 -8.97 3.75 3.90
C ASN A 203 -9.32 3.79 2.41
N ILE A 204 -10.50 3.33 2.00
CA ILE A 204 -10.92 3.43 0.58
C ILE A 204 -10.99 4.91 0.17
N TYR A 205 -10.33 5.23 -0.94
CA TYR A 205 -10.31 6.56 -1.53
C TYR A 205 -11.52 6.78 -2.43
N ASN A 206 -11.99 8.05 -2.50
CA ASN A 206 -13.08 8.51 -3.37
C ASN A 206 -14.45 7.88 -3.09
N LEU A 207 -14.76 7.59 -1.82
CA LEU A 207 -16.05 7.04 -1.42
C LEU A 207 -17.28 7.87 -1.88
N PRO A 208 -17.22 9.21 -2.01
CA PRO A 208 -18.37 9.99 -2.52
C PRO A 208 -18.85 9.58 -3.91
N VAL A 209 -18.03 8.94 -4.74
CA VAL A 209 -18.44 8.44 -6.07
C VAL A 209 -19.54 7.39 -5.97
N LEU A 210 -19.61 6.65 -4.86
CA LEU A 210 -20.63 5.63 -4.63
C LEU A 210 -22.05 6.21 -4.62
N ASN A 211 -22.21 7.50 -4.27
CA ASN A 211 -23.50 8.19 -4.28
C ASN A 211 -23.95 8.57 -5.71
N LEU A 212 -23.08 8.46 -6.69
CA LEU A 212 -23.36 8.72 -8.11
C LEU A 212 -23.64 7.46 -8.91
N LEU A 213 -23.53 6.29 -8.27
CA LEU A 213 -23.80 5.02 -8.93
C LEU A 213 -25.30 4.82 -9.16
N ARG A 214 -25.61 4.32 -10.34
CA ARG A 214 -26.97 3.90 -10.74
C ARG A 214 -26.96 2.42 -11.04
N PRO A 215 -28.09 1.72 -10.92
CA PRO A 215 -28.18 0.34 -11.36
C PRO A 215 -27.64 0.16 -12.80
N GLY A 216 -26.80 -0.84 -13.00
CA GLY A 216 -26.11 -1.11 -14.27
C GLY A 216 -24.79 -0.35 -14.49
N ASP A 217 -24.41 0.55 -13.58
CA ASP A 217 -23.10 1.23 -13.69
C ASP A 217 -21.94 0.29 -13.41
N GLU A 218 -20.80 0.61 -14.03
CA GLU A 218 -19.49 -0.02 -13.74
C GLU A 218 -18.77 0.78 -12.64
N LEU A 219 -18.23 0.07 -11.66
CA LEU A 219 -17.35 0.62 -10.65
C LEU A 219 -15.98 -0.03 -10.75
N TYR A 220 -14.97 0.77 -11.00
CA TYR A 220 -13.59 0.31 -11.04
C TYR A 220 -12.94 0.42 -9.67
N ILE A 221 -12.22 -0.62 -9.26
CA ILE A 221 -11.42 -0.66 -8.04
C ILE A 221 -9.96 -0.61 -8.48
N THR A 222 -9.18 0.32 -7.93
CA THR A 222 -7.79 0.55 -8.32
C THR A 222 -6.85 0.42 -7.12
N GLU A 223 -5.58 0.19 -7.41
CA GLU A 223 -4.50 0.21 -6.45
C GLU A 223 -3.91 1.63 -6.34
N GLY A 224 -4.29 2.34 -5.28
CA GLY A 224 -3.82 3.71 -5.04
C GLY A 224 -4.56 4.82 -5.80
N CYS A 225 -4.37 6.04 -5.29
CA CYS A 225 -5.11 7.22 -5.77
C CYS A 225 -4.77 7.61 -7.21
N SER A 226 -3.53 7.36 -7.68
CA SER A 226 -3.10 7.77 -9.02
C SER A 226 -3.89 7.05 -10.11
N ASP A 227 -4.14 5.75 -9.94
CA ASP A 227 -4.91 4.95 -10.88
C ASP A 227 -6.38 5.28 -10.84
N CYS A 228 -6.91 5.60 -9.64
CA CYS A 228 -8.26 6.12 -9.50
C CYS A 228 -8.45 7.42 -10.29
N TRP A 229 -7.51 8.36 -10.21
CA TRP A 229 -7.59 9.61 -10.98
C TRP A 229 -7.51 9.36 -12.50
N ALA A 230 -6.66 8.42 -12.92
CA ALA A 230 -6.57 8.03 -14.32
C ALA A 230 -7.89 7.41 -14.82
N MET A 231 -8.50 6.51 -14.02
CA MET A 231 -9.81 5.93 -14.31
C MET A 231 -10.91 6.99 -14.44
N LEU A 232 -10.97 7.90 -13.46
CA LEU A 232 -11.91 9.02 -13.50
C LEU A 232 -11.69 9.91 -14.72
N SER A 233 -10.42 10.16 -15.10
CA SER A 233 -10.08 10.96 -16.28
C SER A 233 -10.40 10.24 -17.59
N ALA A 234 -10.41 8.91 -17.59
CA ALA A 234 -10.89 8.09 -18.70
C ALA A 234 -12.42 8.02 -18.78
N GLY A 235 -13.15 8.64 -17.82
CA GLY A 235 -14.62 8.71 -17.79
C GLY A 235 -15.30 7.61 -16.99
N HIS A 236 -14.54 6.77 -16.28
CA HIS A 236 -15.07 5.69 -15.44
C HIS A 236 -15.35 6.16 -14.02
N LYS A 237 -16.24 5.47 -13.29
CA LYS A 237 -16.42 5.65 -11.85
C LYS A 237 -15.45 4.74 -11.12
N ALA A 238 -14.65 5.28 -10.21
CA ALA A 238 -13.60 4.52 -9.55
C ALA A 238 -13.42 4.89 -8.08
N ILE A 239 -13.04 3.89 -7.29
CA ILE A 239 -12.51 3.99 -5.93
C ILE A 239 -11.10 3.39 -5.90
N ALA A 240 -10.32 3.75 -4.88
CA ALA A 240 -9.00 3.13 -4.71
C ALA A 240 -8.82 2.50 -3.35
N ILE A 241 -8.10 1.37 -3.34
CA ILE A 241 -7.54 0.77 -2.13
C ILE A 241 -6.13 1.34 -1.96
N PRO A 242 -5.82 2.09 -0.88
CA PRO A 242 -4.56 2.84 -0.75
C PRO A 242 -3.31 1.99 -0.72
N SER A 243 -3.44 0.71 -0.43
CA SER A 243 -2.36 -0.26 -0.40
C SER A 243 -2.92 -1.67 -0.51
N ALA A 244 -2.28 -2.49 -1.34
CA ALA A 244 -2.59 -3.91 -1.53
C ALA A 244 -2.57 -4.76 -0.22
N THR A 245 -2.03 -4.21 0.86
CA THR A 245 -1.89 -4.89 2.15
C THR A 245 -2.86 -4.40 3.23
N LEU A 246 -3.79 -3.48 2.92
CA LEU A 246 -4.56 -2.73 3.92
C LEU A 246 -6.08 -2.76 3.72
N LEU A 247 -6.64 -3.84 3.16
CA LEU A 247 -8.09 -4.06 3.27
C LEU A 247 -8.43 -4.27 4.75
N SER A 248 -8.97 -3.23 5.39
CA SER A 248 -9.48 -3.34 6.75
C SER A 248 -10.80 -4.10 6.77
N LYS A 249 -11.17 -4.66 7.93
CA LYS A 249 -12.50 -5.30 8.09
C LYS A 249 -13.63 -4.35 7.68
N LYS A 250 -13.51 -3.05 7.98
CA LYS A 250 -14.50 -2.03 7.61
C LYS A 250 -14.59 -1.83 6.09
N ASP A 251 -13.45 -1.90 5.38
CA ASP A 251 -13.44 -1.81 3.92
C ASP A 251 -14.11 -3.03 3.30
N VAL A 252 -13.84 -4.22 3.84
CA VAL A 252 -14.49 -5.47 3.43
C VAL A 252 -16.01 -5.40 3.68
N GLU A 253 -16.43 -4.99 4.89
CA GLU A 253 -17.84 -4.79 5.22
C GLU A 253 -18.51 -3.80 4.26
N LEU A 254 -17.87 -2.64 4.00
CA LEU A 254 -18.40 -1.67 3.07
C LEU A 254 -18.56 -2.25 1.65
N LEU A 255 -17.54 -2.90 1.13
CA LEU A 255 -17.56 -3.47 -0.22
C LEU A 255 -18.63 -4.59 -0.33
N SER A 256 -18.77 -5.42 0.68
CA SER A 256 -19.76 -6.52 0.70
C SER A 256 -21.21 -6.02 0.75
N THR A 257 -21.45 -4.77 1.20
CA THR A 257 -22.79 -4.17 1.20
C THR A 257 -23.18 -3.54 -0.15
N LEU A 258 -22.23 -3.42 -1.08
CA LEU A 258 -22.54 -2.87 -2.40
C LEU A 258 -23.32 -3.88 -3.23
N PRO A 259 -24.47 -3.49 -3.81
CA PRO A 259 -25.29 -4.41 -4.60
C PRO A 259 -24.55 -4.81 -5.88
N SER A 260 -24.24 -6.09 -6.03
CA SER A 260 -23.68 -6.67 -7.24
C SER A 260 -24.77 -7.12 -8.20
N SER A 261 -24.58 -6.92 -9.51
CA SER A 261 -25.54 -7.34 -10.53
C SER A 261 -25.35 -8.83 -10.86
N GLU A 262 -26.13 -9.71 -10.27
CA GLU A 262 -26.41 -11.03 -10.84
C GLU A 262 -27.69 -10.93 -11.68
N GLY A 263 -27.55 -10.70 -13.00
CA GLY A 263 -28.62 -10.91 -13.97
C GLY A 263 -29.93 -10.11 -13.83
N SER A 264 -30.14 -9.40 -12.74
CA SER A 264 -31.39 -8.66 -12.46
C SER A 264 -31.35 -7.18 -12.89
N GLY A 265 -30.21 -6.68 -13.38
CA GLY A 265 -30.03 -5.29 -13.80
C GLY A 265 -30.09 -4.24 -12.67
N MET A 266 -30.21 -4.68 -11.41
CA MET A 266 -30.41 -3.77 -10.27
C MET A 266 -29.15 -3.49 -9.45
N GLY A 267 -28.00 -4.09 -9.77
CA GLY A 267 -26.74 -3.90 -9.09
C GLY A 267 -25.66 -3.19 -9.93
N TYR A 268 -24.43 -3.16 -9.42
CA TYR A 268 -23.26 -2.62 -10.12
C TYR A 268 -22.39 -3.77 -10.64
N SER A 269 -21.65 -3.53 -11.71
CA SER A 269 -20.55 -4.40 -12.13
C SER A 269 -19.23 -3.87 -11.57
N PHE A 270 -18.42 -4.77 -11.00
CA PHE A 270 -17.14 -4.42 -10.39
C PHE A 270 -16.00 -4.84 -11.32
N HIS A 271 -15.05 -3.95 -11.53
CA HIS A 271 -13.95 -4.11 -12.46
C HIS A 271 -12.63 -3.72 -11.81
N MET A 272 -11.53 -4.40 -12.16
CA MET A 272 -10.19 -4.06 -11.74
C MET A 272 -9.18 -4.32 -12.84
N TYR A 273 -8.24 -3.41 -13.01
CA TYR A 273 -6.96 -3.62 -13.67
C TYR A 273 -5.90 -3.74 -12.57
N PRO A 274 -5.54 -4.94 -12.12
CA PRO A 274 -4.49 -5.09 -11.12
C PRO A 274 -3.16 -4.52 -11.65
N ASP A 275 -2.33 -3.96 -10.78
CA ASP A 275 -0.96 -3.64 -11.12
C ASP A 275 -0.25 -4.92 -11.61
N ASN A 276 0.58 -4.78 -12.63
CA ASN A 276 1.28 -5.91 -13.25
C ASN A 276 2.46 -6.38 -12.37
N ASP A 277 2.13 -6.70 -11.10
CA ASP A 277 3.07 -7.24 -10.12
C ASP A 277 2.34 -8.17 -9.13
N THR A 278 3.11 -8.91 -8.34
CA THR A 278 2.57 -9.88 -7.36
C THR A 278 1.63 -9.25 -6.32
N PRO A 279 1.89 -8.05 -5.75
CA PRO A 279 0.95 -7.36 -4.87
C PRO A 279 -0.40 -7.08 -5.53
N GLY A 280 -0.41 -6.59 -6.78
CA GLY A 280 -1.63 -6.27 -7.52
C GLY A 280 -2.52 -7.49 -7.73
N GLU A 281 -1.95 -8.59 -8.20
CA GLU A 281 -2.68 -9.86 -8.36
C GLU A 281 -3.21 -10.39 -7.02
N ARG A 282 -2.45 -10.25 -5.94
CA ARG A 282 -2.88 -10.64 -4.60
C ARG A 282 -4.07 -9.81 -4.13
N LEU A 283 -4.04 -8.49 -4.34
CA LEU A 283 -5.16 -7.62 -4.01
C LEU A 283 -6.42 -8.01 -4.80
N PHE A 284 -6.26 -8.30 -6.10
CA PHE A 284 -7.38 -8.78 -6.91
C PHE A 284 -8.00 -10.05 -6.32
N LEU A 285 -7.20 -11.05 -5.95
CA LEU A 285 -7.70 -12.30 -5.36
C LEU A 285 -8.42 -12.04 -4.03
N GLN A 286 -7.89 -11.18 -3.16
CA GLN A 286 -8.55 -10.80 -1.90
C GLN A 286 -9.89 -10.09 -2.15
N LEU A 287 -9.94 -9.18 -3.13
CA LEU A 287 -11.18 -8.50 -3.51
C LEU A 287 -12.19 -9.47 -4.13
N LYS A 288 -11.73 -10.46 -4.88
CA LYS A 288 -12.57 -11.50 -5.48
C LYS A 288 -13.31 -12.35 -4.45
N GLU A 289 -12.72 -12.55 -3.26
CA GLU A 289 -13.39 -13.23 -2.13
C GLU A 289 -14.57 -12.41 -1.60
N VAL A 290 -14.47 -11.08 -1.62
CA VAL A 290 -15.50 -10.14 -1.14
C VAL A 290 -16.53 -9.81 -2.23
N LEU A 291 -16.06 -9.72 -3.46
CA LEU A 291 -16.82 -9.36 -4.66
C LEU A 291 -16.68 -10.49 -5.69
N PRO A 292 -17.44 -11.60 -5.57
CA PRO A 292 -17.27 -12.79 -6.43
C PRO A 292 -17.40 -12.51 -7.93
N LEU A 293 -18.16 -11.47 -8.31
CA LEU A 293 -18.37 -11.04 -9.70
C LEU A 293 -17.35 -10.00 -10.18
N LEU A 294 -16.30 -9.70 -9.41
CA LEU A 294 -15.24 -8.77 -9.82
C LEU A 294 -14.58 -9.25 -11.11
N VAL A 295 -14.58 -8.40 -12.13
CA VAL A 295 -14.01 -8.67 -13.45
C VAL A 295 -12.54 -8.26 -13.46
N HIS A 296 -11.66 -9.21 -13.80
CA HIS A 296 -10.24 -8.97 -14.02
C HIS A 296 -10.00 -8.43 -15.43
N HIS A 297 -9.35 -7.28 -15.54
CA HIS A 297 -8.87 -6.75 -16.80
C HIS A 297 -7.36 -6.82 -16.87
N GLN A 298 -6.83 -7.21 -17.99
CA GLN A 298 -5.39 -7.29 -18.20
C GLN A 298 -4.86 -5.96 -18.74
N LEU A 299 -3.80 -5.44 -18.11
CA LEU A 299 -3.07 -4.29 -18.62
C LEU A 299 -2.32 -4.67 -19.90
N PRO A 300 -2.20 -3.75 -20.89
CA PRO A 300 -1.38 -3.98 -22.07
C PRO A 300 0.09 -4.26 -21.71
N GLN A 301 0.76 -5.02 -22.56
CA GLN A 301 2.18 -5.33 -22.38
C GLN A 301 3.00 -4.03 -22.25
N GLY A 302 3.90 -3.99 -21.27
CA GLY A 302 4.76 -2.82 -21.00
C GLY A 302 4.10 -1.72 -20.17
N CYS A 303 2.88 -1.93 -19.65
CA CYS A 303 2.26 -1.06 -18.63
C CYS A 303 2.32 -1.73 -17.27
N LYS A 304 2.79 -0.99 -16.27
CA LYS A 304 2.86 -1.48 -14.89
C LYS A 304 1.52 -1.34 -14.19
N ASP A 305 0.86 -0.20 -14.36
CA ASP A 305 -0.38 0.20 -13.71
C ASP A 305 -1.33 0.89 -14.69
N PHE A 306 -2.57 1.13 -14.27
CA PHE A 306 -3.55 1.77 -15.15
C PHE A 306 -3.20 3.24 -15.44
N SER A 307 -2.55 3.94 -14.54
CA SER A 307 -2.13 5.32 -14.75
C SER A 307 -1.10 5.43 -15.89
N GLU A 308 -0.17 4.46 -15.98
CA GLU A 308 0.78 4.38 -17.10
C GLU A 308 0.07 4.04 -18.43
N TYR A 309 -0.85 3.09 -18.41
CA TYR A 309 -1.67 2.76 -19.58
C TYR A 309 -2.48 3.95 -20.06
N TYR A 310 -3.13 4.68 -19.15
CA TYR A 310 -3.91 5.87 -19.48
C TYR A 310 -3.06 6.94 -20.18
N VAL A 311 -1.86 7.24 -19.64
CA VAL A 311 -0.96 8.22 -20.25
C VAL A 311 -0.54 7.80 -21.64
N LYS A 312 -0.16 6.52 -21.85
CA LYS A 312 0.22 6.01 -23.19
C LYS A 312 -0.94 6.04 -24.20
N ARG A 313 -2.18 5.79 -23.74
CA ARG A 313 -3.36 5.78 -24.60
C ARG A 313 -3.72 7.15 -25.16
N ILE A 314 -3.43 8.22 -24.41
CA ILE A 314 -3.73 9.61 -24.81
C ILE A 314 -2.51 10.32 -25.42
N GLU A 315 -1.39 9.63 -25.59
CA GLU A 315 -0.29 10.10 -26.42
C GLU A 315 -0.73 10.10 -27.88
N PRO A 316 -0.51 11.23 -28.62
CA PRO A 316 -0.91 11.34 -30.02
C PRO A 316 -0.12 10.38 -30.92
#